data_a0556211f544ab41e51f0fdaab061dcc
#
_entry.id   a0556211f544ab41e51f0fdaab061dcc
#
_cell.length_a   1.000
_cell.length_b   1.000
_cell.length_c   1.000
_cell.angle_alpha   90.00
_cell.angle_beta   90.00
_cell.angle_gamma   90.00
#
_symmetry.space_group_name_H-M   'P 1'
#
loop_
_entity.id
_entity.type
_entity.pdbx_description
1 polymer ?
#
loop_
_entity_poly.entity_id
_entity_poly.type
_entity_poly.pdbx_seq_one_letter_code
_entity_poly.pdbx_strand_id
1 'polypeptide(L)' 'MIDYSPLWETMRAKNISQYKLLQSGIDNKTLDALKKNKNITLLTVEKLCRILDCTPNEIVTFKEDA' A
#
# COMPACT_ATOMS: atom_id res chain seq x y z
N MET A 1 -5.62 14.55 -2.00
CA MET A 1 -6.30 13.32 -1.56
C MET A 1 -5.33 12.15 -1.66
N ILE A 2 -5.30 11.30 -0.64
CA ILE A 2 -4.44 10.11 -0.63
C ILE A 2 -4.94 9.10 -1.64
N ASP A 3 -4.02 8.49 -2.39
CA ASP A 3 -4.36 7.48 -3.37
C ASP A 3 -3.31 6.37 -3.36
N TYR A 4 -3.74 5.13 -3.16
CA TYR A 4 -2.85 3.96 -3.11
C TYR A 4 -2.85 3.16 -4.42
N SER A 5 -3.30 3.75 -5.52
CA SER A 5 -3.23 3.09 -6.83
C SER A 5 -1.83 2.57 -7.17
N PRO A 6 -0.74 3.33 -6.86
CA PRO A 6 0.60 2.80 -7.12
C PRO A 6 0.89 1.49 -6.39
N LEU A 7 0.37 1.33 -5.17
CA LEU A 7 0.54 0.08 -4.41
C LEU A 7 -0.03 -1.12 -5.17
N TRP A 8 -1.25 -0.99 -5.69
CA TRP A 8 -1.91 -2.10 -6.40
C TRP A 8 -1.17 -2.44 -7.68
N GLU A 9 -0.69 -1.43 -8.40
CA GLU A 9 0.11 -1.63 -9.61
C GLU A 9 1.44 -2.32 -9.31
N THR A 10 2.11 -1.90 -8.23
CA THR A 10 3.39 -2.50 -7.81
C THR A 10 3.19 -3.95 -7.42
N MET A 11 2.12 -4.25 -6.66
CA MET A 11 1.79 -5.62 -6.28
C MET A 11 1.54 -6.49 -7.51
N ARG A 12 0.80 -5.97 -8.49
CA ARG A 12 0.53 -6.69 -9.72
C ARG A 12 1.82 -6.96 -10.49
N ALA A 13 2.67 -5.94 -10.62
CA ALA A 13 3.94 -6.07 -11.35
C ALA A 13 4.87 -7.08 -10.69
N LYS A 14 4.84 -7.19 -9.36
CA LYS A 14 5.68 -8.12 -8.61
C LYS A 14 4.99 -9.45 -8.29
N ASN A 15 3.76 -9.60 -8.74
CA ASN A 15 2.96 -10.81 -8.52
C ASN A 15 2.80 -11.12 -7.02
N ILE A 16 2.51 -10.09 -6.23
CA ILE A 16 2.29 -10.20 -4.79
C ILE A 16 0.81 -9.96 -4.49
N SER A 17 0.18 -10.93 -3.83
CA SER A 17 -1.25 -10.87 -3.51
C SER A 17 -1.51 -10.13 -2.20
N GLN A 18 -2.78 -9.75 -1.98
CA GLN A 18 -3.20 -9.17 -0.70
C GLN A 18 -3.00 -10.18 0.44
N TYR A 19 -3.19 -11.46 0.16
CA TYR A 19 -2.95 -12.52 1.13
C TYR A 19 -1.50 -12.50 1.61
N LYS A 20 -0.56 -12.26 0.70
CA LYS A 20 0.86 -12.16 1.05
C LYS A 20 1.11 -10.99 2.00
N LEU A 21 0.42 -9.88 1.81
CA LEU A 21 0.52 -8.74 2.73
C LEU A 21 0.07 -9.14 4.13
N LEU A 22 -1.07 -9.84 4.22
CA LEU A 22 -1.60 -10.29 5.52
C LEU A 22 -0.62 -11.24 6.20
N GLN A 23 -0.01 -12.15 5.46
CA GLN A 23 0.99 -13.06 6.00
C GLN A 23 2.26 -12.34 6.45
N SER A 24 2.56 -11.20 5.87
CA SER A 24 3.78 -10.46 6.14
C SER A 24 3.64 -9.43 7.27
N GLY A 25 2.48 -9.39 7.92
CA GLY A 25 2.26 -8.54 9.08
C GLY A 25 1.36 -7.33 8.86
N ILE A 26 0.78 -7.18 7.68
CA ILE A 26 -0.23 -6.15 7.42
C ILE A 26 -1.58 -6.72 7.85
N ASP A 27 -2.25 -6.07 8.79
CA ASP A 27 -3.52 -6.60 9.29
C ASP A 27 -4.70 -6.21 8.39
N ASN A 28 -5.86 -6.83 8.66
CA ASN A 28 -7.07 -6.61 7.87
C ASN A 28 -7.55 -5.16 7.93
N LYS A 29 -7.40 -4.51 9.08
CA LYS A 29 -7.79 -3.11 9.25
C LYS A 29 -6.96 -2.20 8.36
N THR A 30 -5.66 -2.42 8.32
CA THR A 30 -4.75 -1.66 7.47
C THR A 30 -5.05 -1.91 6.00
N LEU A 31 -5.28 -3.16 5.62
CA LEU A 31 -5.62 -3.50 4.24
C LEU A 31 -6.91 -2.80 3.81
N ASP A 32 -7.92 -2.77 4.69
CA ASP A 32 -9.17 -2.06 4.42
C ASP A 32 -8.93 -0.56 4.21
N ALA A 33 -8.07 0.04 5.04
CA ALA A 33 -7.71 1.45 4.90
C ALA A 33 -7.05 1.73 3.56
N LEU A 34 -6.18 0.82 3.11
CA LEU A 34 -5.54 0.94 1.80
C LEU A 34 -6.55 0.88 0.66
N LYS A 35 -7.52 -0.02 0.75
CA LYS A 35 -8.57 -0.16 -0.27
C LYS A 35 -9.45 1.08 -0.36
N LYS A 36 -9.63 1.79 0.76
CA LYS A 36 -10.50 2.96 0.84
C LYS A 36 -9.76 4.29 0.78
N ASN A 37 -8.48 4.26 0.47
CA ASN A 37 -7.62 5.44 0.40
C ASN A 37 -7.63 6.25 1.71
N LYS A 38 -7.67 5.55 2.83
CA LYS A 38 -7.64 6.18 4.15
C LYS A 38 -6.21 6.34 4.63
N ASN A 39 -6.03 7.20 5.62
CA ASN A 39 -4.72 7.46 6.21
C ASN A 39 -4.12 6.21 6.85
N ILE A 40 -2.81 6.03 6.66
CA ILE A 40 -2.02 5.02 7.36
C ILE A 40 -0.77 5.70 7.90
N THR A 41 -0.07 5.02 8.82
CA THR A 41 1.14 5.60 9.40
C THR A 41 2.33 5.45 8.45
N LEU A 42 3.33 6.32 8.62
CA LEU A 42 4.58 6.19 7.86
C LEU A 42 5.28 4.87 8.16
N LEU A 43 5.14 4.35 9.38
CA LEU A 43 5.69 3.05 9.72
C LEU A 43 5.06 1.94 8.86
N THR A 44 3.76 2.03 8.61
CA THR A 44 3.08 1.08 7.72
C THR A 44 3.58 1.20 6.29
N VAL A 45 3.80 2.43 5.82
CA VAL A 45 4.39 2.65 4.49
C VAL A 45 5.77 1.99 4.42
N GLU A 46 6.59 2.14 5.46
CA GLU A 46 7.90 1.51 5.52
C GLU A 46 7.80 -0.01 5.43
N LYS A 47 6.86 -0.60 6.17
CA LYS A 47 6.62 -2.06 6.12
C LYS A 47 6.26 -2.51 4.71
N LEU A 48 5.36 -1.79 4.06
CA LEU A 48 4.95 -2.11 2.68
C LEU A 48 6.13 -2.04 1.73
N CYS A 49 6.97 -1.02 1.87
CA CYS A 49 8.16 -0.89 1.03
C CYS A 49 9.11 -2.07 1.22
N ARG A 50 9.26 -2.56 2.45
CA ARG A 50 10.12 -3.72 2.72
C ARG A 50 9.54 -5.01 2.16
N ILE A 51 8.24 -5.21 2.32
CA ILE A 51 7.55 -6.40 1.80
C ILE A 51 7.64 -6.46 0.28
N LEU A 52 7.47 -5.31 -0.37
CA LEU A 52 7.42 -5.22 -1.84
C LEU A 52 8.77 -4.89 -2.46
N ASP A 53 9.77 -4.60 -1.62
CA ASP A 53 11.11 -4.17 -2.08
C ASP A 53 10.98 -3.00 -3.06
N CYS A 54 10.37 -1.93 -2.60
CA CYS A 54 10.08 -0.76 -3.42
C CYS A 54 10.23 0.53 -2.60
N THR A 55 10.01 1.67 -3.24
CA THR A 55 10.10 2.99 -2.62
C THR A 55 8.71 3.53 -2.30
N PRO A 56 8.58 4.54 -1.39
CA PRO A 56 7.26 5.07 -1.02
C PRO A 56 6.42 5.59 -2.19
N ASN A 57 7.04 6.12 -3.23
CA ASN A 57 6.30 6.60 -4.39
C ASN A 57 5.64 5.46 -5.19
N GLU A 58 6.06 4.23 -4.95
CA GLU A 58 5.45 3.04 -5.54
C GLU A 58 4.33 2.49 -4.67
N ILE A 59 4.04 3.12 -3.54
CA ILE A 59 2.97 2.75 -2.61
C ILE A 59 1.84 3.77 -2.66
N VAL A 60 2.16 5.07 -2.60
CA VAL A 60 1.16 6.11 -2.41
C VAL A 60 1.48 7.33 -3.27
N THR A 61 0.43 8.00 -3.70
CA THR A 61 0.52 9.30 -4.36
C THR A 61 -0.61 10.19 -3.85
N PHE A 62 -0.59 11.45 -4.21
CA PHE A 62 -1.65 12.39 -3.87
C PHE A 62 -2.32 12.87 -5.15
N LYS A 63 -3.65 12.79 -5.17
CA LYS A 63 -4.44 13.31 -6.26
C LYS A 63 -5.00 14.67 -5.86
N GLU A 64 -5.07 15.57 -6.83
CA GLU A 64 -5.72 16.84 -6.60
C GLU A 64 -7.23 16.64 -6.62
N ASP A 65 -7.91 17.34 -5.72
CA ASP A 65 -9.37 17.40 -5.75
C ASP A 65 -9.78 18.32 -6.90
N ALA A 66 -10.59 17.79 -7.78
CA ALA A 66 -11.03 18.55 -8.96
C ALA A 66 -11.95 19.70 -8.54
#